data_148d5e4aff4522a919404124861dfcdc
#
_entry.id   148d5e4aff4522a919404124861dfcdc
#
_cell.length_a   1.000
_cell.length_b   1.000
_cell.length_c   1.000
_cell.angle_alpha   90.00
_cell.angle_beta   90.00
_cell.angle_gamma   90.00
#
_symmetry.space_group_name_H-M   'P 1'
#
loop_
_entity.id
_entity.type
_entity.pdbx_description
1 polymer ?
#
loop_
_entity_poly.entity_id
_entity_poly.type
_entity_poly.pdbx_seq_one_letter_code
_entity_poly.pdbx_strand_id
1 'polypeptide(L)'
;SMSSLYRDGTVQGVIERLLPIAMQFDDNGEMEAWIFENGFHRLPEISLRNFDTYVQQEITDRGYMMGGTQYAPVMRDIAKKYLQEDRADIPTLILFITDGDNFSEDKPVTDKVIRELSDKGIFWQFVGIGDARFSYLEKLDNLSGRVIDNANFFAVRDYRSISDDELYSLLLQEYPSWIAQARSHGIIH
;
A
#
# COMPACT_ATOMS: atom_id res chain seq x y z
N SER A 1 -15.65 -3.94 -7.71
CA SER A 1 -15.29 -2.62 -8.22
C SER A 1 -13.89 -2.62 -8.83
N MET A 2 -12.86 -3.07 -8.13
CA MET A 2 -11.48 -3.17 -8.67
C MET A 2 -11.37 -3.88 -10.03
N SER A 3 -12.23 -4.87 -10.32
CA SER A 3 -12.16 -5.61 -11.60
C SER A 3 -12.26 -4.74 -12.85
N SER A 4 -13.04 -3.66 -12.82
CA SER A 4 -13.11 -2.70 -13.93
C SER A 4 -11.82 -1.90 -14.06
N LEU A 5 -11.23 -1.46 -12.93
CA LEU A 5 -10.01 -0.66 -12.88
C LEU A 5 -8.76 -1.46 -13.32
N TYR A 6 -8.76 -2.77 -13.12
CA TYR A 6 -7.73 -3.65 -13.70
C TYR A 6 -7.88 -3.77 -15.23
N ARG A 7 -9.11 -3.95 -15.71
CA ARG A 7 -9.37 -4.15 -17.16
C ARG A 7 -9.24 -2.88 -17.99
N ASP A 8 -9.58 -1.73 -17.45
CA ASP A 8 -9.50 -0.45 -18.18
C ASP A 8 -8.11 0.20 -18.13
N GLY A 9 -7.15 -0.45 -17.45
CA GLY A 9 -5.77 0.01 -17.33
C GLY A 9 -5.53 1.04 -16.24
N THR A 10 -6.53 1.38 -15.41
CA THR A 10 -6.37 2.35 -14.33
C THR A 10 -5.33 1.89 -13.32
N VAL A 11 -5.40 0.65 -12.86
CA VAL A 11 -4.42 0.09 -11.89
C VAL A 11 -3.02 0.07 -12.50
N GLN A 12 -2.90 -0.36 -13.76
CA GLN A 12 -1.62 -0.38 -14.47
C GLN A 12 -1.02 1.04 -14.57
N GLY A 13 -1.83 2.02 -14.94
CA GLY A 13 -1.37 3.41 -15.04
C GLY A 13 -0.96 4.03 -13.69
N VAL A 14 -1.63 3.66 -12.60
CA VAL A 14 -1.24 4.06 -11.24
C VAL A 14 0.12 3.45 -10.88
N ILE A 15 0.31 2.16 -11.12
CA ILE A 15 1.58 1.45 -10.87
C ILE A 15 2.72 2.09 -11.67
N GLU A 16 2.54 2.34 -12.95
CA GLU A 16 3.55 2.96 -13.82
C GLU A 16 4.01 4.33 -13.34
N ARG A 17 3.14 5.08 -12.68
CA ARG A 17 3.46 6.40 -12.14
C ARG A 17 4.02 6.36 -10.72
N LEU A 18 3.56 5.43 -9.87
CA LEU A 18 4.03 5.28 -8.49
C LEU A 18 5.37 4.55 -8.41
N LEU A 19 5.59 3.57 -9.30
CA LEU A 19 6.77 2.71 -9.26
C LEU A 19 8.10 3.49 -9.36
N PRO A 20 8.30 4.42 -10.31
CA PRO A 20 9.56 5.16 -10.39
C PRO A 20 9.87 5.98 -9.14
N ILE A 21 8.83 6.42 -8.42
CA ILE A 21 8.97 7.16 -7.16
C ILE A 21 9.35 6.18 -6.03
N ALA A 22 8.63 5.07 -5.93
CA ALA A 22 8.87 4.05 -4.91
C ALA A 22 10.26 3.42 -5.03
N MET A 23 10.74 3.20 -6.25
CA MET A 23 12.07 2.65 -6.52
C MET A 23 13.22 3.57 -6.08
N GLN A 24 12.98 4.86 -5.83
CA GLN A 24 14.00 5.74 -5.25
C GLN A 24 14.27 5.41 -3.76
N PHE A 25 13.38 4.66 -3.12
CA PHE A 25 13.49 4.21 -1.73
C PHE A 25 13.89 2.73 -1.61
N ASP A 26 14.09 2.06 -2.75
CA ASP A 26 14.47 0.66 -2.82
C ASP A 26 15.95 0.54 -3.19
N ASP A 27 16.62 -0.46 -2.64
CA ASP A 27 18.07 -0.65 -2.81
C ASP A 27 18.42 -1.68 -3.89
N ASN A 28 17.48 -2.56 -4.26
CA ASN A 28 17.72 -3.63 -5.24
C ASN A 28 16.96 -3.44 -6.57
N GLY A 29 16.03 -2.48 -6.66
CA GLY A 29 15.23 -2.21 -7.84
C GLY A 29 14.11 -3.23 -8.11
N GLU A 30 13.70 -3.98 -7.08
CA GLU A 30 12.66 -4.99 -7.11
C GLU A 30 11.67 -4.77 -5.97
N MET A 31 10.39 -4.64 -6.30
CA MET A 31 9.33 -4.43 -5.31
C MET A 31 8.46 -5.67 -5.18
N GLU A 32 8.29 -6.12 -3.96
CA GLU A 32 7.36 -7.20 -3.68
C GLU A 32 5.92 -6.75 -3.86
N ALA A 33 5.07 -7.67 -4.30
CA ALA A 33 3.69 -7.37 -4.62
C ALA A 33 2.72 -8.39 -4.03
N TRP A 34 1.56 -7.91 -3.63
CA TRP A 34 0.41 -8.70 -3.17
C TRP A 34 -0.84 -8.27 -3.91
N ILE A 35 -1.73 -9.21 -4.13
CA ILE A 35 -3.12 -8.92 -4.45
C ILE A 35 -4.00 -9.42 -3.32
N PHE A 36 -5.06 -8.70 -3.01
CA PHE A 36 -5.98 -9.05 -1.94
C PHE A 36 -7.45 -8.91 -2.35
N GLU A 37 -8.26 -9.71 -1.70
CA GLU A 37 -9.73 -9.75 -1.81
C GLU A 37 -10.32 -10.13 -0.43
N ASN A 38 -11.08 -11.23 -0.31
CA ASN A 38 -11.39 -11.88 0.98
C ASN A 38 -10.19 -12.61 1.60
N GLY A 39 -9.16 -12.84 0.81
CA GLY A 39 -7.86 -13.36 1.19
C GLY A 39 -6.77 -12.54 0.48
N PHE A 40 -5.64 -13.17 0.22
CA PHE A 40 -4.53 -12.54 -0.50
C PHE A 40 -3.68 -13.56 -1.24
N HIS A 41 -2.89 -13.08 -2.20
CA HIS A 41 -1.85 -13.84 -2.88
C HIS A 41 -0.58 -13.00 -2.96
N ARG A 42 0.57 -13.63 -2.68
CA ARG A 42 1.87 -13.05 -3.00
C ARG A 42 2.12 -13.20 -4.49
N LEU A 43 2.48 -12.11 -5.15
CA LEU A 43 2.76 -12.06 -6.58
C LEU A 43 4.27 -12.04 -6.84
N PRO A 44 4.72 -12.31 -8.06
CA PRO A 44 6.10 -12.06 -8.47
C PRO A 44 6.48 -10.59 -8.26
N GLU A 45 7.78 -10.34 -8.04
CA GLU A 45 8.30 -8.99 -7.82
C GLU A 45 8.12 -8.10 -9.06
N ILE A 46 7.87 -6.81 -8.81
CA ILE A 46 7.81 -5.78 -9.83
C ILE A 46 9.20 -5.15 -9.98
N SER A 47 9.66 -5.00 -11.21
CA SER A 47 10.93 -4.35 -11.55
C SER A 47 10.78 -3.52 -12.82
N LEU A 48 11.81 -2.76 -13.17
CA LEU A 48 11.85 -2.02 -14.45
C LEU A 48 11.78 -2.92 -15.70
N ARG A 49 11.90 -4.23 -15.53
CA ARG A 49 11.84 -5.18 -16.65
C ARG A 49 10.43 -5.64 -16.99
N ASN A 50 9.50 -5.59 -16.03
CA ASN A 50 8.15 -6.15 -16.17
C ASN A 50 7.03 -5.19 -15.79
N PHE A 51 7.32 -3.96 -15.30
CA PHE A 51 6.31 -3.08 -14.73
C PHE A 51 5.25 -2.62 -15.76
N ASP A 52 5.60 -2.49 -17.01
CA ASP A 52 4.74 -2.01 -18.10
C ASP A 52 3.65 -3.03 -18.52
N THR A 53 3.86 -4.30 -18.23
CA THR A 53 2.92 -5.41 -18.54
C THR A 53 2.47 -6.17 -17.31
N TYR A 54 2.89 -5.73 -16.13
CA TYR A 54 2.75 -6.49 -14.88
C TYR A 54 1.30 -6.84 -14.55
N VAL A 55 0.40 -5.87 -14.60
CA VAL A 55 -1.02 -6.10 -14.27
C VAL A 55 -1.65 -7.09 -15.23
N GLN A 56 -1.33 -7.00 -16.53
CA GLN A 56 -1.86 -7.93 -17.51
C GLN A 56 -1.36 -9.36 -17.24
N GLN A 57 -0.05 -9.53 -17.11
CA GLN A 57 0.58 -10.85 -17.02
C GLN A 57 0.36 -11.53 -15.67
N GLU A 58 0.50 -10.77 -14.57
CA GLU A 58 0.52 -11.35 -13.23
C GLU A 58 -0.83 -11.30 -12.52
N ILE A 59 -1.79 -10.51 -13.01
CA ILE A 59 -3.10 -10.38 -12.39
C ILE A 59 -4.22 -10.81 -13.35
N THR A 60 -4.35 -10.12 -14.49
CA THR A 60 -5.49 -10.33 -15.39
C THR A 60 -5.44 -11.72 -16.07
N ASP A 61 -4.29 -12.09 -16.64
CA ASP A 61 -4.13 -13.38 -17.35
C ASP A 61 -4.17 -14.59 -16.39
N ARG A 62 -3.81 -14.38 -15.12
CA ARG A 62 -3.91 -15.43 -14.09
C ARG A 62 -5.32 -15.61 -13.54
N GLY A 63 -6.23 -14.69 -13.86
CA GLY A 63 -7.65 -14.83 -13.55
C GLY A 63 -7.98 -14.80 -12.06
N TYR A 64 -7.26 -14.00 -11.27
CA TYR A 64 -7.62 -13.82 -9.88
C TYR A 64 -9.04 -13.30 -9.73
N MET A 65 -9.85 -14.00 -8.92
CA MET A 65 -11.23 -13.62 -8.65
C MET A 65 -11.26 -12.49 -7.64
N MET A 66 -11.76 -11.33 -8.06
CA MET A 66 -11.82 -10.11 -7.26
C MET A 66 -13.13 -10.07 -6.46
N GLY A 67 -13.25 -10.89 -5.42
CA GLY A 67 -14.45 -11.00 -4.59
C GLY A 67 -14.20 -10.53 -3.15
N GLY A 68 -14.88 -9.45 -2.74
CA GLY A 68 -14.77 -8.92 -1.38
C GLY A 68 -13.60 -7.98 -1.16
N THR A 69 -13.48 -7.47 0.08
CA THR A 69 -12.43 -6.51 0.43
C THR A 69 -12.10 -6.63 1.92
N GLN A 70 -10.99 -7.31 2.23
CA GLN A 70 -10.43 -7.42 3.58
C GLN A 70 -8.98 -6.95 3.57
N TYR A 71 -8.64 -6.01 4.45
CA TYR A 71 -7.28 -5.45 4.55
C TYR A 71 -6.41 -6.22 5.55
N ALA A 72 -6.98 -6.59 6.70
CA ALA A 72 -6.21 -7.18 7.78
C ALA A 72 -5.45 -8.47 7.41
N PRO A 73 -5.99 -9.41 6.62
CA PRO A 73 -5.25 -10.62 6.24
C PRO A 73 -3.97 -10.33 5.45
N VAL A 74 -4.04 -9.50 4.42
CA VAL A 74 -2.86 -9.13 3.61
C VAL A 74 -1.86 -8.30 4.42
N MET A 75 -2.32 -7.39 5.26
CA MET A 75 -1.45 -6.58 6.12
C MET A 75 -0.67 -7.44 7.11
N ARG A 76 -1.29 -8.48 7.67
CA ARG A 76 -0.60 -9.44 8.56
C ARG A 76 0.44 -10.27 7.82
N ASP A 77 0.19 -10.66 6.58
CA ASP A 77 1.15 -11.41 5.77
C ASP A 77 2.35 -10.54 5.36
N ILE A 78 2.10 -9.29 4.98
CA ILE A 78 3.15 -8.30 4.71
C ILE A 78 4.02 -8.09 5.96
N ALA A 79 3.41 -7.87 7.11
CA ALA A 79 4.13 -7.73 8.38
C ALA A 79 4.94 -8.98 8.72
N LYS A 80 4.39 -10.17 8.52
CA LYS A 80 5.10 -11.44 8.71
C LYS A 80 6.33 -11.52 7.81
N LYS A 81 6.21 -11.16 6.53
CA LYS A 81 7.33 -11.16 5.61
C LYS A 81 8.47 -10.28 6.11
N TYR A 82 8.22 -9.01 6.34
CA TYR A 82 9.28 -8.04 6.69
C TYR A 82 9.78 -8.14 8.15
N LEU A 83 8.97 -8.63 9.08
CA LEU A 83 9.38 -8.73 10.47
C LEU A 83 9.91 -10.11 10.89
N GLN A 84 9.60 -11.17 10.12
CA GLN A 84 9.95 -12.54 10.49
C GLN A 84 10.76 -13.27 9.42
N GLU A 85 10.40 -13.13 8.14
CA GLU A 85 11.05 -13.84 7.03
C GLU A 85 12.30 -13.08 6.54
N ASP A 86 12.15 -11.80 6.21
CA ASP A 86 13.21 -10.96 5.64
C ASP A 86 13.67 -9.87 6.63
N ARG A 87 14.06 -10.24 7.82
CA ARG A 87 14.46 -9.32 8.89
C ARG A 87 15.56 -8.34 8.46
N ALA A 88 15.19 -7.30 7.74
CA ALA A 88 16.06 -6.17 7.49
C ALA A 88 15.69 -5.04 8.45
N ASP A 89 16.68 -4.45 9.14
CA ASP A 89 16.49 -3.28 10.00
C ASP A 89 16.33 -1.99 9.16
N ILE A 90 15.69 -2.11 8.01
CA ILE A 90 15.41 -1.01 7.09
C ILE A 90 13.92 -0.62 7.15
N PRO A 91 13.61 0.67 7.04
CA PRO A 91 12.23 1.11 6.98
C PRO A 91 11.51 0.59 5.73
N THR A 92 10.32 0.05 5.91
CA THR A 92 9.51 -0.50 4.83
C THR A 92 8.34 0.43 4.52
N LEU A 93 8.25 0.91 3.28
CA LEU A 93 7.11 1.69 2.76
C LEU A 93 6.17 0.74 2.01
N ILE A 94 4.92 0.65 2.46
CA ILE A 94 3.88 -0.13 1.80
C ILE A 94 2.94 0.80 1.04
N LEU A 95 2.83 0.63 -0.27
CA LEU A 95 1.82 1.28 -1.09
C LEU A 95 0.58 0.39 -1.15
N PHE A 96 -0.48 0.79 -0.43
CA PHE A 96 -1.72 0.03 -0.33
C PHE A 96 -2.79 0.66 -1.21
N ILE A 97 -3.01 0.10 -2.40
CA ILE A 97 -3.90 0.65 -3.42
C ILE A 97 -5.28 -0.02 -3.33
N THR A 98 -6.34 0.77 -3.22
CA THR A 98 -7.72 0.27 -3.12
C THR A 98 -8.71 1.24 -3.76
N ASP A 99 -9.87 0.73 -4.20
CA ASP A 99 -10.96 1.54 -4.77
C ASP A 99 -12.14 1.76 -3.81
N GLY A 100 -12.00 1.43 -2.55
CA GLY A 100 -13.05 1.62 -1.55
C GLY A 100 -12.67 1.09 -0.17
N ASP A 101 -13.61 1.24 0.75
CA ASP A 101 -13.46 0.75 2.11
C ASP A 101 -13.55 -0.79 2.17
N ASN A 102 -12.90 -1.38 3.17
CA ASN A 102 -13.05 -2.79 3.50
C ASN A 102 -14.39 -3.10 4.18
N PHE A 103 -14.70 -4.38 4.34
CA PHE A 103 -15.91 -4.83 5.05
C PHE A 103 -15.96 -4.31 6.49
N SER A 104 -17.18 -4.09 6.98
CA SER A 104 -17.40 -3.57 8.33
C SER A 104 -16.77 -4.43 9.42
N GLU A 105 -16.77 -5.75 9.24
CA GLU A 105 -16.19 -6.72 10.17
C GLU A 105 -14.65 -6.67 10.19
N ASP A 106 -14.04 -6.30 9.07
CA ASP A 106 -12.59 -6.19 8.94
C ASP A 106 -12.04 -4.88 9.51
N LYS A 107 -12.85 -3.82 9.56
CA LYS A 107 -12.42 -2.50 10.06
C LYS A 107 -11.79 -2.54 11.46
N PRO A 108 -12.42 -3.13 12.50
CA PRO A 108 -11.81 -3.19 13.82
C PRO A 108 -10.56 -4.09 13.87
N VAL A 109 -10.48 -5.10 13.00
CA VAL A 109 -9.30 -5.96 12.88
C VAL A 109 -8.16 -5.19 12.23
N THR A 110 -8.43 -4.42 11.19
CA THR A 110 -7.46 -3.53 10.53
C THR A 110 -6.95 -2.45 11.49
N ASP A 111 -7.84 -1.79 12.25
CA ASP A 111 -7.47 -0.82 13.30
C ASP A 111 -6.47 -1.44 14.28
N LYS A 112 -6.72 -2.69 14.69
CA LYS A 112 -5.84 -3.43 15.60
C LYS A 112 -4.47 -3.69 14.96
N VAL A 113 -4.43 -4.13 13.71
CA VAL A 113 -3.18 -4.37 12.97
C VAL A 113 -2.33 -3.10 12.88
N ILE A 114 -2.93 -1.97 12.51
CA ILE A 114 -2.22 -0.67 12.43
C ILE A 114 -1.62 -0.30 13.80
N ARG A 115 -2.37 -0.45 14.90
CA ARG A 115 -1.87 -0.16 16.26
C ARG A 115 -0.74 -1.11 16.67
N GLU A 116 -0.89 -2.42 16.44
CA GLU A 116 0.12 -3.43 16.76
C GLU A 116 1.43 -3.22 16.00
N LEU A 117 1.36 -2.66 14.80
CA LEU A 117 2.51 -2.40 13.93
C LEU A 117 3.07 -0.98 14.06
N SER A 118 2.49 -0.13 14.91
CA SER A 118 2.90 1.27 15.03
C SER A 118 4.26 1.48 15.72
N ASP A 119 4.82 0.44 16.35
CA ASP A 119 6.18 0.40 16.88
C ASP A 119 7.14 -0.45 16.03
N LYS A 120 6.76 -0.73 14.78
CA LYS A 120 7.56 -1.49 13.82
C LYS A 120 8.02 -0.60 12.65
N GLY A 121 9.07 -1.03 11.96
CA GLY A 121 9.64 -0.32 10.83
C GLY A 121 8.81 -0.37 9.54
N ILE A 122 7.47 -0.30 9.64
CA ILE A 122 6.55 -0.39 8.51
C ILE A 122 5.66 0.86 8.48
N PHE A 123 5.62 1.55 7.33
CA PHE A 123 4.73 2.67 7.06
C PHE A 123 3.71 2.30 5.98
N TRP A 124 2.44 2.58 6.25
CA TRP A 124 1.31 2.25 5.39
C TRP A 124 0.83 3.49 4.63
N GLN A 125 1.17 3.58 3.35
CA GLN A 125 0.64 4.62 2.47
C GLN A 125 -0.58 4.08 1.73
N PHE A 126 -1.77 4.43 2.20
CA PHE A 126 -3.02 4.10 1.52
C PHE A 126 -3.26 5.05 0.35
N VAL A 127 -3.58 4.48 -0.80
CA VAL A 127 -3.89 5.19 -2.04
C VAL A 127 -5.27 4.76 -2.51
N GLY A 128 -6.25 5.65 -2.36
CA GLY A 128 -7.60 5.45 -2.88
C GLY A 128 -7.67 5.85 -4.35
N ILE A 129 -8.19 4.97 -5.21
CA ILE A 129 -8.37 5.23 -6.64
C ILE A 129 -9.84 5.20 -7.04
N GLY A 130 -10.25 6.08 -7.97
CA GLY A 130 -11.63 6.19 -8.43
C GLY A 130 -12.50 7.11 -7.57
N ASP A 131 -13.82 7.03 -7.78
CA ASP A 131 -14.80 7.97 -7.22
C ASP A 131 -15.48 7.51 -5.93
N ALA A 132 -14.99 6.45 -5.29
CA ALA A 132 -15.56 5.95 -4.04
C ALA A 132 -15.35 6.93 -2.89
N ARG A 133 -16.15 6.76 -1.85
CA ARG A 133 -15.92 7.43 -0.55
C ARG A 133 -14.96 6.58 0.26
N PHE A 134 -13.92 7.20 0.79
CA PHE A 134 -12.86 6.56 1.57
C PHE A 134 -12.93 6.95 3.05
N SER A 135 -14.14 7.01 3.61
CA SER A 135 -14.35 7.50 4.99
C SER A 135 -13.62 6.66 6.05
N TYR A 136 -13.42 5.39 5.79
CA TYR A 136 -12.65 4.54 6.71
C TYR A 136 -11.13 4.80 6.59
N LEU A 137 -10.61 4.96 5.38
CA LEU A 137 -9.18 5.28 5.18
C LEU A 137 -8.81 6.66 5.73
N GLU A 138 -9.68 7.66 5.57
CA GLU A 138 -9.53 8.97 6.22
C GLU A 138 -9.49 8.86 7.75
N LYS A 139 -10.26 7.93 8.32
CA LYS A 139 -10.24 7.64 9.75
C LYS A 139 -8.97 6.90 10.18
N LEU A 140 -8.46 5.96 9.36
CA LEU A 140 -7.20 5.26 9.64
C LEU A 140 -6.01 6.20 9.72
N ASP A 141 -5.96 7.19 8.86
CA ASP A 141 -4.96 8.25 8.86
C ASP A 141 -4.84 8.93 10.24
N ASN A 142 -5.96 9.17 10.89
CA ASN A 142 -6.04 9.81 12.20
C ASN A 142 -6.30 8.83 13.36
N LEU A 143 -5.93 7.56 13.22
CA LEU A 143 -6.23 6.52 14.20
C LEU A 143 -5.47 6.77 15.52
N SER A 144 -6.19 6.83 16.63
CA SER A 144 -5.61 6.96 17.98
C SER A 144 -5.05 5.62 18.50
N GLY A 145 -4.18 5.69 19.54
CA GLY A 145 -3.64 4.50 20.21
C GLY A 145 -2.46 3.85 19.50
N ARG A 146 -1.77 4.59 18.65
CA ARG A 146 -0.50 4.19 18.00
C ARG A 146 0.69 4.72 18.80
N VAL A 147 1.82 4.03 18.74
CA VAL A 147 3.10 4.47 19.32
C VAL A 147 3.64 5.67 18.54
N ILE A 148 3.71 5.52 17.20
CA ILE A 148 3.94 6.63 16.27
C ILE A 148 2.92 6.55 15.14
N ASP A 149 2.73 7.64 14.41
CA ASP A 149 1.86 7.68 13.24
C ASP A 149 2.48 6.93 12.08
N ASN A 150 1.94 5.76 11.76
CA ASN A 150 2.47 4.81 10.78
C ASN A 150 1.60 4.62 9.53
N ALA A 151 0.64 5.52 9.31
CA ALA A 151 -0.27 5.44 8.18
C ALA A 151 -0.65 6.81 7.65
N ASN A 152 -0.70 6.96 6.33
CA ASN A 152 -1.21 8.14 5.64
C ASN A 152 -2.18 7.70 4.55
N PHE A 153 -3.13 8.56 4.19
CA PHE A 153 -4.09 8.32 3.14
C PHE A 153 -4.19 9.52 2.20
N PHE A 154 -4.21 9.24 0.90
CA PHE A 154 -4.69 10.19 -0.11
C PHE A 154 -5.50 9.48 -1.20
N ALA A 155 -6.39 10.23 -1.86
CA ALA A 155 -7.19 9.74 -2.97
C ALA A 155 -6.78 10.38 -4.30
N VAL A 156 -6.73 9.56 -5.35
CA VAL A 156 -6.52 9.99 -6.73
C VAL A 156 -7.75 9.57 -7.54
N ARG A 157 -8.62 10.52 -7.83
CA ARG A 157 -9.84 10.25 -8.61
C ARG A 157 -9.52 9.90 -10.05
N ASP A 158 -8.67 10.71 -10.67
CA ASP A 158 -8.17 10.50 -12.01
C ASP A 158 -6.64 10.61 -12.03
N TYR A 159 -5.97 9.47 -12.07
CA TYR A 159 -4.50 9.42 -12.08
C TYR A 159 -3.88 10.09 -13.32
N ARG A 160 -4.66 10.28 -14.41
CA ARG A 160 -4.19 10.94 -15.63
C ARG A 160 -4.13 12.47 -15.49
N SER A 161 -4.93 13.04 -14.59
CA SER A 161 -5.02 14.49 -14.38
C SER A 161 -4.04 15.04 -13.34
N ILE A 162 -3.54 14.19 -12.42
CA ILE A 162 -2.58 14.61 -11.39
C ILE A 162 -1.16 14.69 -11.99
N SER A 163 -0.41 15.72 -11.65
CA SER A 163 0.99 15.86 -12.08
C SER A 163 1.91 14.91 -11.30
N ASP A 164 3.09 14.62 -11.87
CA ASP A 164 4.08 13.79 -11.19
C ASP A 164 4.61 14.44 -9.90
N ASP A 165 4.81 15.77 -9.92
CA ASP A 165 5.23 16.54 -8.75
C ASP A 165 4.19 16.49 -7.61
N GLU A 166 2.90 16.59 -7.96
CA GLU A 166 1.81 16.49 -6.98
C GLU A 166 1.72 15.08 -6.42
N LEU A 167 1.80 14.05 -7.26
CA LEU A 167 1.80 12.65 -6.82
C LEU A 167 2.99 12.35 -5.92
N TYR A 168 4.17 12.83 -6.29
CA TYR A 168 5.39 12.73 -5.47
C TYR A 168 5.21 13.41 -4.09
N SER A 169 4.65 14.61 -4.08
CA SER A 169 4.38 15.36 -2.85
C SER A 169 3.39 14.62 -1.93
N LEU A 170 2.34 14.02 -2.48
CA LEU A 170 1.36 13.23 -1.72
C LEU A 170 1.98 11.97 -1.12
N LEU A 171 2.80 11.25 -1.89
CA LEU A 171 3.48 10.04 -1.39
C LEU A 171 4.46 10.34 -0.26
N LEU A 172 5.13 11.48 -0.31
CA LEU A 172 6.15 11.86 0.65
C LEU A 172 5.65 12.82 1.74
N GLN A 173 4.36 13.07 1.81
CA GLN A 173 3.80 14.03 2.75
C GLN A 173 4.15 13.69 4.20
N GLU A 174 4.03 12.44 4.61
CA GLU A 174 4.22 11.99 6.00
C GLU A 174 5.41 11.05 6.20
N TYR A 175 5.80 10.32 5.17
CA TYR A 175 6.86 9.32 5.27
C TYR A 175 8.19 9.86 5.84
N PRO A 176 8.72 11.04 5.44
CA PRO A 176 9.93 11.59 6.04
C PRO A 176 9.76 11.91 7.54
N SER A 177 8.60 12.40 7.94
CA SER A 177 8.29 12.67 9.35
C SER A 177 8.22 11.36 10.14
N TRP A 178 7.61 10.31 9.58
CA TRP A 178 7.59 8.99 10.19
C TRP A 178 9.02 8.42 10.37
N ILE A 179 9.89 8.54 9.35
CA ILE A 179 11.30 8.12 9.45
C ILE A 179 11.98 8.78 10.64
N ALA A 180 11.80 10.10 10.80
CA ALA A 180 12.38 10.84 11.91
C ALA A 180 11.86 10.36 13.27
N GLN A 181 10.55 10.15 13.39
CA GLN A 181 9.92 9.62 14.61
C GLN A 181 10.37 8.18 14.90
N ALA A 182 10.40 7.31 13.89
CA ALA A 182 10.82 5.92 14.04
C ALA A 182 12.28 5.82 14.52
N ARG A 183 13.18 6.66 14.02
CA ARG A 183 14.55 6.76 14.51
C ARG A 183 14.62 7.26 15.96
N SER A 184 13.89 8.31 16.29
CA SER A 184 13.89 8.87 17.65
C SER A 184 13.34 7.90 18.71
N HIS A 185 12.46 6.98 18.31
CA HIS A 185 11.91 5.93 19.15
C HIS A 185 12.73 4.62 19.13
N GLY A 186 13.83 4.57 18.36
CA GLY A 186 14.65 3.37 18.22
C GLY A 186 13.97 2.21 17.49
N ILE A 187 12.96 2.51 16.67
CA ILE A 187 12.21 1.51 15.87
C ILE A 187 13.03 1.12 14.64
N ILE A 188 13.73 2.07 14.05
CA ILE A 188 14.67 1.88 12.94
C ILE A 188 16.01 2.56 13.25
N HIS A 189 17.07 2.16 12.58
CA HIS A 189 18.43 2.67 12.75
C HIS A 189 18.89 3.61 11.63
#